data_bc2656a1a95a8d1521a160fab776a0f2
#
_entry.id   bc2656a1a95a8d1521a160fab776a0f2
#
_cell.length_a   1.000
_cell.length_b   1.000
_cell.length_c   1.000
_cell.angle_alpha   90.00
_cell.angle_beta   90.00
_cell.angle_gamma   90.00
#
_symmetry.space_group_name_H-M   'P 1'
#
loop_
_entity.id
_entity.type
_entity.pdbx_description
1 polymer ?
#
loop_
_entity_poly.entity_id
_entity_poly.type
_entity_poly.pdbx_seq_one_letter_code
_entity_poly.pdbx_strand_id
1 'polypeptide(L)'
;MKVKLEDIADKTGYSIATVSRVLSGKAVGKSASVEKILLAARELGYRTSRPAYQLDNLPLEMALVTQHDAEEFYSCLYDSFDRMCSLSNIHLSIHSIKHSTNVVNKLGSIAQSNDGIILMTPTFESAQYKKIKEKINLFPMVSIAPVDDNVITTITFDSYQGGWLAAKLLVESGYERFGIITGPLIKWEANLRRAGYIDYLRKKGFQVEWEYHGDYSFQSGEKAFDDVKQQEKNLGIFASNDQMALGFLHTALENGSTIPGDYGIVGYDNMPYGRIYYPKLSSINTNLDELAESALDYLINLIKNKNAKKIKPTTTLLPVNIVERKTHYYNGQNH
;
A
#
# COMPACT_ATOMS: atom_id res chain seq x y z
N MET A 1 32.44 4.47 2.81
CA MET A 1 33.63 3.62 2.58
C MET A 1 33.13 2.27 2.07
N LYS A 2 33.75 1.66 1.08
CA LYS A 2 33.29 0.34 0.58
C LYS A 2 33.88 -0.75 1.50
N VAL A 3 33.03 -1.50 2.18
CA VAL A 3 33.46 -2.58 3.09
C VAL A 3 34.22 -3.66 2.33
N LYS A 4 35.34 -4.12 2.89
CA LYS A 4 36.20 -5.14 2.30
C LYS A 4 36.10 -6.45 3.09
N LEU A 5 36.62 -7.54 2.52
CA LEU A 5 36.68 -8.85 3.19
C LEU A 5 37.52 -8.80 4.48
N GLU A 6 38.53 -7.91 4.51
CA GLU A 6 39.39 -7.66 5.66
C GLU A 6 38.57 -7.15 6.87
N ASP A 7 37.61 -6.20 6.63
CA ASP A 7 36.78 -5.64 7.71
C ASP A 7 35.91 -6.72 8.38
N ILE A 8 35.46 -7.70 7.57
CA ILE A 8 34.66 -8.83 8.07
C ILE A 8 35.55 -9.84 8.82
N ALA A 9 36.76 -10.08 8.30
CA ALA A 9 37.74 -10.95 8.96
C ALA A 9 38.11 -10.41 10.34
N ASP A 10 38.40 -9.12 10.43
CA ASP A 10 38.72 -8.42 11.69
C ASP A 10 37.57 -8.50 12.70
N LYS A 11 36.33 -8.23 12.24
CA LYS A 11 35.15 -8.28 13.10
C LYS A 11 34.82 -9.68 13.60
N THR A 12 35.08 -10.71 12.81
CA THR A 12 34.69 -12.10 13.13
C THR A 12 35.79 -12.94 13.77
N GLY A 13 37.06 -12.53 13.59
CA GLY A 13 38.23 -13.27 14.01
C GLY A 13 38.58 -14.45 13.09
N TYR A 14 37.99 -14.54 11.92
CA TYR A 14 38.31 -15.57 10.92
C TYR A 14 39.24 -15.04 9.83
N SER A 15 40.02 -15.94 9.21
CA SER A 15 40.91 -15.54 8.11
C SER A 15 40.13 -15.01 6.90
N ILE A 16 40.73 -14.10 6.14
CA ILE A 16 40.14 -13.56 4.88
C ILE A 16 39.77 -14.69 3.92
N ALA A 17 40.58 -15.77 3.87
CA ALA A 17 40.29 -16.93 3.04
C ALA A 17 39.04 -17.69 3.50
N THR A 18 38.79 -17.80 4.80
CA THR A 18 37.59 -18.39 5.38
C THR A 18 36.37 -17.50 5.08
N VAL A 19 36.49 -16.20 5.31
CA VAL A 19 35.44 -15.21 4.97
C VAL A 19 35.10 -15.26 3.48
N SER A 20 36.10 -15.24 2.61
CA SER A 20 35.89 -15.33 1.14
C SER A 20 35.21 -16.63 0.73
N ARG A 21 35.57 -17.76 1.35
CA ARG A 21 34.96 -19.07 1.06
C ARG A 21 33.50 -19.14 1.48
N VAL A 22 33.19 -18.59 2.66
CA VAL A 22 31.80 -18.48 3.14
C VAL A 22 31.00 -17.54 2.25
N LEU A 23 31.48 -16.34 2.03
CA LEU A 23 30.79 -15.34 1.21
C LEU A 23 30.72 -15.72 -0.26
N SER A 24 31.62 -16.57 -0.77
CA SER A 24 31.54 -17.16 -2.11
C SER A 24 30.66 -18.42 -2.14
N GLY A 25 30.14 -18.94 -1.00
CA GLY A 25 29.28 -20.12 -0.84
C GLY A 25 30.00 -21.42 -1.18
N LYS A 26 31.31 -21.43 -1.16
CA LYS A 26 32.14 -22.66 -1.29
C LYS A 26 32.24 -23.40 0.04
N ALA A 27 31.83 -22.79 1.17
CA ALA A 27 31.65 -23.46 2.44
C ALA A 27 30.24 -24.06 2.50
N VAL A 28 30.16 -25.38 2.53
CA VAL A 28 28.90 -26.12 2.64
C VAL A 28 28.70 -26.51 4.10
N GLY A 29 27.58 -26.17 4.73
CA GLY A 29 27.17 -26.62 6.05
C GLY A 29 26.72 -25.52 7.00
N LYS A 30 25.85 -25.89 7.95
CA LYS A 30 25.39 -25.06 9.06
C LYS A 30 26.43 -25.08 10.17
N SER A 31 27.47 -24.26 10.09
CA SER A 31 28.42 -24.11 11.18
C SER A 31 28.34 -22.73 11.83
N ALA A 32 28.52 -22.63 13.12
CA ALA A 32 28.53 -21.37 13.86
C ALA A 32 29.46 -20.31 13.25
N SER A 33 30.54 -20.75 12.59
CA SER A 33 31.48 -19.87 11.89
C SER A 33 30.87 -19.26 10.60
N VAL A 34 30.09 -20.03 9.85
CA VAL A 34 29.39 -19.55 8.65
C VAL A 34 28.38 -18.48 9.04
N GLU A 35 27.56 -18.76 10.04
CA GLU A 35 26.53 -17.86 10.55
C GLU A 35 27.15 -16.55 11.07
N LYS A 36 28.22 -16.64 11.88
CA LYS A 36 28.93 -15.47 12.40
C LYS A 36 29.51 -14.58 11.30
N ILE A 37 30.12 -15.18 10.26
CA ILE A 37 30.68 -14.43 9.13
C ILE A 37 29.58 -13.74 8.31
N LEU A 38 28.48 -14.42 8.09
CA LEU A 38 27.35 -13.87 7.31
C LEU A 38 26.65 -12.74 8.05
N LEU A 39 26.47 -12.87 9.36
CA LEU A 39 25.93 -11.83 10.22
C LEU A 39 26.83 -10.58 10.20
N ALA A 40 28.14 -10.76 10.40
CA ALA A 40 29.10 -9.66 10.39
C ALA A 40 29.19 -8.96 9.01
N ALA A 41 29.11 -9.72 7.93
CA ALA A 41 29.07 -9.15 6.59
C ALA A 41 27.82 -8.27 6.38
N ARG A 42 26.68 -8.71 6.90
CA ARG A 42 25.42 -7.98 6.85
C ARG A 42 25.48 -6.71 7.70
N GLU A 43 25.91 -6.78 8.95
CA GLU A 43 26.04 -5.63 9.85
C GLU A 43 27.01 -4.57 9.33
N LEU A 44 28.05 -4.96 8.61
CA LEU A 44 29.00 -4.06 7.97
C LEU A 44 28.50 -3.54 6.61
N GLY A 45 27.38 -4.04 6.11
CA GLY A 45 26.86 -3.68 4.77
C GLY A 45 27.66 -4.26 3.61
N TYR A 46 28.42 -5.37 3.84
CA TYR A 46 29.12 -6.08 2.77
C TYR A 46 28.15 -6.99 2.02
N ARG A 47 27.86 -6.68 0.76
CA ARG A 47 27.04 -7.53 -0.11
C ARG A 47 27.91 -8.50 -0.92
N THR A 48 27.57 -9.74 -0.76
CA THR A 48 27.99 -10.78 -1.71
C THR A 48 27.09 -10.68 -2.96
N SER A 49 27.62 -11.03 -4.12
CA SER A 49 26.84 -11.20 -5.36
C SER A 49 25.87 -12.41 -5.28
N ARG A 50 25.66 -12.98 -4.10
CA ARG A 50 24.87 -14.18 -3.89
C ARG A 50 23.54 -13.86 -3.21
N PRO A 51 22.46 -14.52 -3.67
CA PRO A 51 21.13 -14.37 -3.07
C PRO A 51 21.10 -14.92 -1.64
N ALA A 52 20.31 -14.28 -0.79
CA ALA A 52 20.11 -14.58 0.62
C ALA A 52 19.59 -16.01 0.93
N TYR A 53 19.04 -16.73 -0.07
CA TYR A 53 18.50 -18.09 0.12
C TYR A 53 19.52 -19.16 0.58
N GLN A 54 20.82 -18.87 0.59
CA GLN A 54 21.83 -19.76 1.19
C GLN A 54 21.99 -19.56 2.70
N LEU A 55 21.18 -18.69 3.29
CA LEU A 55 21.16 -18.30 4.70
C LEU A 55 19.92 -18.88 5.38
N ASP A 56 19.62 -20.17 5.22
CA ASP A 56 18.41 -20.84 5.71
C ASP A 56 18.04 -20.59 7.19
N ASN A 57 18.90 -19.91 7.95
CA ASN A 57 18.68 -19.62 9.37
C ASN A 57 18.73 -18.13 9.74
N LEU A 58 19.08 -17.21 8.81
CA LEU A 58 19.07 -15.78 9.12
C LEU A 58 17.77 -15.14 8.61
N PRO A 59 17.17 -14.21 9.39
CA PRO A 59 16.01 -13.50 8.94
C PRO A 59 16.30 -12.73 7.64
N LEU A 60 15.32 -12.66 6.73
CA LEU A 60 15.40 -11.79 5.57
C LEU A 60 15.20 -10.34 6.01
N GLU A 61 15.93 -9.42 5.41
CA GLU A 61 15.78 -7.99 5.63
C GLU A 61 14.91 -7.40 4.52
N MET A 62 13.72 -6.90 4.86
CA MET A 62 12.81 -6.27 3.92
C MET A 62 12.63 -4.78 4.24
N ALA A 63 12.57 -3.95 3.19
CA ALA A 63 12.30 -2.54 3.33
C ALA A 63 10.92 -2.21 2.77
N LEU A 64 10.06 -1.62 3.58
CA LEU A 64 8.84 -0.95 3.14
C LEU A 64 9.16 0.54 2.93
N VAL A 65 9.05 0.99 1.70
CA VAL A 65 9.35 2.38 1.32
C VAL A 65 8.06 3.11 0.97
N THR A 66 7.78 4.23 1.64
CA THR A 66 6.56 5.00 1.48
C THR A 66 6.83 6.46 1.12
N GLN A 67 5.92 7.09 0.36
CA GLN A 67 5.93 8.54 0.07
C GLN A 67 5.20 9.36 1.14
N HIS A 68 4.30 8.74 1.88
CA HIS A 68 3.52 9.34 2.95
C HIS A 68 3.70 8.52 4.22
N ASP A 69 3.39 9.11 5.38
CA ASP A 69 3.68 8.50 6.67
C ASP A 69 2.73 8.94 7.82
N ALA A 70 1.75 9.80 7.53
CA ALA A 70 1.00 10.52 8.57
C ALA A 70 -0.51 10.26 8.59
N GLU A 71 -1.01 9.23 7.92
CA GLU A 71 -2.45 8.92 7.87
C GLU A 71 -2.73 7.55 8.50
N GLU A 72 -3.97 7.34 8.97
CA GLU A 72 -4.40 6.08 9.57
C GLU A 72 -4.12 4.87 8.68
N PHE A 73 -4.34 5.00 7.38
CA PHE A 73 -4.04 3.96 6.39
C PHE A 73 -2.58 3.49 6.48
N TYR A 74 -1.61 4.41 6.55
CA TYR A 74 -0.19 4.05 6.64
C TYR A 74 0.15 3.38 7.96
N SER A 75 -0.45 3.81 9.07
CA SER A 75 -0.29 3.15 10.37
C SER A 75 -0.78 1.71 10.33
N CYS A 76 -1.94 1.46 9.75
CA CYS A 76 -2.49 0.11 9.56
C CYS A 76 -1.65 -0.72 8.59
N LEU A 77 -1.13 -0.11 7.51
CA LEU A 77 -0.24 -0.75 6.56
C LEU A 77 1.05 -1.22 7.24
N TYR A 78 1.67 -0.37 8.07
CA TYR A 78 2.89 -0.70 8.80
C TYR A 78 2.65 -1.86 9.77
N ASP A 79 1.54 -1.82 10.54
CA ASP A 79 1.16 -2.89 11.46
C ASP A 79 0.96 -4.23 10.75
N SER A 80 0.28 -4.23 9.60
CA SER A 80 0.06 -5.44 8.79
C SER A 80 1.37 -6.02 8.27
N PHE A 81 2.28 -5.19 7.74
CA PHE A 81 3.58 -5.66 7.29
C PHE A 81 4.46 -6.16 8.44
N ASP A 82 4.49 -5.46 9.58
CA ASP A 82 5.26 -5.88 10.76
C ASP A 82 4.78 -7.23 11.28
N ARG A 83 3.46 -7.41 11.38
CA ARG A 83 2.84 -8.68 11.80
C ARG A 83 3.19 -9.84 10.85
N MET A 84 3.04 -9.64 9.53
CA MET A 84 3.35 -10.70 8.55
C MET A 84 4.85 -11.01 8.49
N CYS A 85 5.71 -10.03 8.62
CA CYS A 85 7.15 -10.21 8.73
C CYS A 85 7.54 -11.02 9.98
N SER A 86 6.94 -10.69 11.13
CA SER A 86 7.18 -11.40 12.39
C SER A 86 6.80 -12.88 12.30
N LEU A 87 5.72 -13.22 11.62
CA LEU A 87 5.30 -14.61 11.39
C LEU A 87 6.24 -15.38 10.46
N SER A 88 6.98 -14.69 9.59
CA SER A 88 7.80 -15.28 8.52
C SER A 88 9.31 -15.21 8.79
N ASN A 89 9.75 -14.89 10.00
CA ASN A 89 11.18 -14.66 10.35
C ASN A 89 11.83 -13.63 9.41
N ILE A 90 11.17 -12.49 9.21
CA ILE A 90 11.62 -11.36 8.39
C ILE A 90 11.79 -10.15 9.30
N HIS A 91 12.89 -9.41 9.14
CA HIS A 91 13.05 -8.09 9.74
C HIS A 91 12.53 -7.03 8.77
N LEU A 92 11.65 -6.18 9.24
CA LEU A 92 11.09 -5.06 8.47
C LEU A 92 11.79 -3.75 8.84
N SER A 93 12.23 -3.02 7.83
CA SER A 93 12.65 -1.62 7.98
C SER A 93 11.70 -0.70 7.20
N ILE A 94 11.25 0.38 7.84
CA ILE A 94 10.33 1.34 7.22
C ILE A 94 11.10 2.60 6.84
N HIS A 95 10.95 3.05 5.59
CA HIS A 95 11.67 4.20 5.04
C HIS A 95 10.70 5.18 4.39
N SER A 96 10.59 6.39 4.94
CA SER A 96 9.91 7.48 4.25
C SER A 96 10.82 8.15 3.23
N ILE A 97 10.28 8.38 2.03
CA ILE A 97 10.96 9.14 0.96
C ILE A 97 10.27 10.49 0.67
N LYS A 98 9.30 10.89 1.50
CA LYS A 98 8.49 12.11 1.36
C LYS A 98 9.32 13.37 1.08
N HIS A 99 10.43 13.53 1.78
CA HIS A 99 11.32 14.69 1.67
C HIS A 99 12.62 14.37 0.93
N SER A 100 12.69 13.29 0.17
CA SER A 100 13.91 12.90 -0.53
C SER A 100 14.05 13.69 -1.83
N THR A 101 15.16 14.42 -1.96
CA THR A 101 15.53 15.12 -3.20
C THR A 101 16.11 14.19 -4.26
N ASN A 102 16.60 13.01 -3.86
CA ASN A 102 17.16 12.01 -4.76
C ASN A 102 16.70 10.60 -4.37
N VAL A 103 15.48 10.26 -4.79
CA VAL A 103 14.84 8.97 -4.49
C VAL A 103 15.64 7.78 -5.02
N VAL A 104 16.20 7.88 -6.23
CA VAL A 104 16.94 6.78 -6.86
C VAL A 104 18.18 6.41 -6.05
N ASN A 105 18.95 7.39 -5.57
CA ASN A 105 20.11 7.14 -4.72
C ASN A 105 19.70 6.61 -3.34
N LYS A 106 18.61 7.12 -2.75
CA LYS A 106 18.10 6.63 -1.48
C LYS A 106 17.69 5.16 -1.57
N LEU A 107 16.97 4.77 -2.62
CA LEU A 107 16.62 3.37 -2.87
C LEU A 107 17.86 2.52 -3.13
N GLY A 108 18.86 3.04 -3.81
CA GLY A 108 20.15 2.37 -3.97
C GLY A 108 20.84 2.09 -2.63
N SER A 109 20.77 3.00 -1.67
CA SER A 109 21.31 2.80 -0.32
C SER A 109 20.48 1.80 0.48
N ILE A 110 19.14 1.89 0.43
CA ILE A 110 18.22 0.93 1.07
C ILE A 110 18.48 -0.47 0.52
N ALA A 111 18.64 -0.60 -0.79
CA ALA A 111 18.98 -1.87 -1.42
C ALA A 111 20.33 -2.44 -0.96
N GLN A 112 21.24 -1.69 -0.39
CA GLN A 112 22.50 -2.21 0.16
C GLN A 112 22.35 -2.95 1.49
N SER A 113 21.33 -2.64 2.27
CA SER A 113 21.09 -3.20 3.61
C SER A 113 19.87 -4.13 3.69
N ASN A 114 19.13 -4.32 2.59
CA ASN A 114 17.95 -5.16 2.56
C ASN A 114 18.03 -6.23 1.47
N ASP A 115 17.23 -7.28 1.59
CA ASP A 115 17.13 -8.38 0.61
C ASP A 115 16.02 -8.14 -0.41
N GLY A 116 15.00 -7.35 -0.04
CA GLY A 116 13.89 -6.94 -0.90
C GLY A 116 13.33 -5.57 -0.54
N ILE A 117 12.64 -4.95 -1.49
CA ILE A 117 11.98 -3.64 -1.31
C ILE A 117 10.52 -3.73 -1.73
N ILE A 118 9.64 -3.28 -0.84
CA ILE A 118 8.21 -3.04 -1.09
C ILE A 118 8.02 -1.54 -1.27
N LEU A 119 7.38 -1.13 -2.37
CA LEU A 119 7.19 0.27 -2.73
C LEU A 119 5.72 0.67 -2.61
N MET A 120 5.39 1.54 -1.67
CA MET A 120 4.11 2.27 -1.59
C MET A 120 4.34 3.70 -2.08
N THR A 121 4.37 3.85 -3.40
CA THR A 121 4.75 5.10 -4.08
C THR A 121 3.70 5.50 -5.13
N PRO A 122 2.49 5.91 -4.68
CA PRO A 122 1.31 6.08 -5.54
C PRO A 122 1.40 7.22 -6.56
N THR A 123 2.41 8.09 -6.44
CA THR A 123 2.65 9.17 -7.40
C THR A 123 3.83 8.90 -8.34
N PHE A 124 4.43 7.70 -8.27
CA PHE A 124 5.52 7.35 -9.18
C PHE A 124 4.97 6.97 -10.56
N GLU A 125 5.56 7.60 -11.56
CA GLU A 125 5.35 7.26 -12.97
C GLU A 125 6.29 6.14 -13.42
N SER A 126 5.94 5.49 -14.52
CA SER A 126 6.75 4.43 -15.14
C SER A 126 8.20 4.84 -15.40
N ALA A 127 8.45 6.11 -15.75
CA ALA A 127 9.81 6.62 -15.96
C ALA A 127 10.69 6.59 -14.69
N GLN A 128 10.09 6.83 -13.52
CA GLN A 128 10.81 6.76 -12.24
C GLN A 128 11.18 5.32 -11.90
N TYR A 129 10.26 4.37 -12.08
CA TYR A 129 10.54 2.94 -11.88
C TYR A 129 11.64 2.43 -12.83
N LYS A 130 11.65 2.88 -14.10
CA LYS A 130 12.72 2.54 -15.05
C LYS A 130 14.09 2.99 -14.54
N LYS A 131 14.23 4.24 -14.08
CA LYS A 131 15.47 4.76 -13.48
C LYS A 131 15.90 3.99 -12.23
N ILE A 132 14.94 3.60 -11.38
CA ILE A 132 15.22 2.79 -10.19
C ILE A 132 15.79 1.43 -10.61
N LYS A 133 15.14 0.75 -11.57
CA LYS A 133 15.60 -0.55 -12.09
C LYS A 133 16.97 -0.50 -12.74
N GLU A 134 17.30 0.58 -13.44
CA GLU A 134 18.65 0.78 -14.00
C GLU A 134 19.70 0.89 -12.88
N LYS A 135 19.38 1.59 -11.79
CA LYS A 135 20.29 1.79 -10.65
C LYS A 135 20.52 0.54 -9.81
N ILE A 136 19.47 -0.23 -9.57
CA ILE A 136 19.49 -1.43 -8.71
C ILE A 136 19.02 -2.67 -9.48
N ASN A 137 19.63 -2.87 -10.66
CA ASN A 137 19.27 -3.92 -11.62
C ASN A 137 19.13 -5.29 -10.95
N LEU A 138 18.06 -6.01 -11.30
CA LEU A 138 17.72 -7.36 -10.80
C LEU A 138 17.55 -7.45 -9.26
N PHE A 139 17.47 -6.32 -8.56
CA PHE A 139 17.16 -6.33 -7.14
C PHE A 139 15.68 -6.70 -6.91
N PRO A 140 15.36 -7.57 -5.92
CA PRO A 140 13.97 -7.93 -5.63
C PRO A 140 13.14 -6.73 -5.19
N MET A 141 12.14 -6.37 -5.98
CA MET A 141 11.22 -5.26 -5.71
C MET A 141 9.80 -5.59 -6.15
N VAL A 142 8.84 -5.07 -5.41
CA VAL A 142 7.41 -5.11 -5.73
C VAL A 142 6.77 -3.75 -5.43
N SER A 143 5.84 -3.31 -6.27
CA SER A 143 4.97 -2.17 -5.95
C SER A 143 3.67 -2.67 -5.33
N ILE A 144 3.20 -1.99 -4.28
CA ILE A 144 1.86 -2.18 -3.70
C ILE A 144 0.94 -1.00 -3.99
N ALA A 145 1.42 -0.01 -4.74
CA ALA A 145 0.61 1.04 -5.35
C ALA A 145 0.40 0.73 -6.83
N PRO A 146 -0.76 1.03 -7.41
CA PRO A 146 -1.02 0.84 -8.84
C PRO A 146 -0.02 1.61 -9.71
N VAL A 147 0.35 1.02 -10.84
CA VAL A 147 1.26 1.61 -11.85
C VAL A 147 0.59 1.45 -13.21
N ASP A 148 0.63 2.47 -14.04
CA ASP A 148 0.00 2.51 -15.37
C ASP A 148 0.60 1.55 -16.39
N ASP A 149 1.90 1.29 -16.30
CA ASP A 149 2.65 0.35 -17.15
C ASP A 149 3.19 -0.83 -16.36
N ASN A 150 3.32 -2.00 -16.96
CA ASN A 150 3.95 -3.18 -16.37
C ASN A 150 5.49 -3.05 -16.30
N VAL A 151 5.99 -1.99 -15.68
CA VAL A 151 7.44 -1.75 -15.49
C VAL A 151 8.00 -2.43 -14.25
N ILE A 152 7.17 -2.68 -13.25
CA ILE A 152 7.48 -3.40 -12.02
C ILE A 152 6.30 -4.31 -11.69
N THR A 153 6.56 -5.48 -11.11
CA THR A 153 5.45 -6.29 -10.60
C THR A 153 4.71 -5.53 -9.53
N THR A 154 3.40 -5.49 -9.68
CA THR A 154 2.49 -4.76 -8.81
C THR A 154 1.48 -5.71 -8.19
N ILE A 155 1.31 -5.64 -6.88
CA ILE A 155 0.26 -6.34 -6.12
C ILE A 155 -0.52 -5.24 -5.41
N THR A 156 -1.77 -5.07 -5.77
CA THR A 156 -2.60 -3.96 -5.27
C THR A 156 -4.06 -4.37 -5.23
N PHE A 157 -4.92 -3.56 -4.60
CA PHE A 157 -6.36 -3.82 -4.57
C PHE A 157 -7.04 -3.47 -5.89
N ASP A 158 -8.13 -4.16 -6.20
CA ASP A 158 -9.01 -3.82 -7.32
C ASP A 158 -9.80 -2.54 -6.98
N SER A 159 -9.15 -1.41 -7.21
CA SER A 159 -9.71 -0.09 -6.95
C SER A 159 -10.93 0.23 -7.82
N TYR A 160 -10.97 -0.28 -9.06
CA TYR A 160 -12.13 -0.12 -9.93
C TYR A 160 -13.34 -0.87 -9.37
N GLN A 161 -13.15 -2.14 -8.99
CA GLN A 161 -14.21 -2.93 -8.36
C GLN A 161 -14.71 -2.28 -7.06
N GLY A 162 -13.82 -1.66 -6.28
CA GLY A 162 -14.22 -0.96 -5.07
C GLY A 162 -15.16 0.22 -5.33
N GLY A 163 -14.85 1.08 -6.31
CA GLY A 163 -15.74 2.17 -6.72
C GLY A 163 -17.08 1.64 -7.25
N TRP A 164 -17.05 0.58 -8.04
CA TRP A 164 -18.26 -0.11 -8.53
C TRP A 164 -19.14 -0.62 -7.39
N LEU A 165 -18.56 -1.25 -6.36
CA LEU A 165 -19.29 -1.75 -5.18
C LEU A 165 -19.90 -0.61 -4.36
N ALA A 166 -19.19 0.52 -4.20
CA ALA A 166 -19.72 1.68 -3.50
C ALA A 166 -20.96 2.25 -4.18
N ALA A 167 -20.90 2.43 -5.52
CA ALA A 167 -22.06 2.86 -6.31
C ALA A 167 -23.22 1.86 -6.21
N LYS A 168 -22.91 0.56 -6.30
CA LYS A 168 -23.90 -0.50 -6.17
C LYS A 168 -24.66 -0.40 -4.84
N LEU A 169 -23.95 -0.26 -3.74
CA LEU A 169 -24.56 -0.17 -2.42
C LEU A 169 -25.48 1.04 -2.32
N LEU A 170 -25.05 2.21 -2.76
CA LEU A 170 -25.86 3.43 -2.70
C LEU A 170 -27.13 3.34 -3.55
N VAL A 171 -27.05 2.77 -4.76
CA VAL A 171 -28.22 2.53 -5.61
C VAL A 171 -29.18 1.52 -4.96
N GLU A 172 -28.66 0.41 -4.42
CA GLU A 172 -29.48 -0.59 -3.75
C GLU A 172 -30.06 -0.10 -2.43
N SER A 173 -29.47 0.94 -1.82
CA SER A 173 -30.01 1.65 -0.65
C SER A 173 -31.14 2.63 -1.00
N GLY A 174 -31.46 2.82 -2.29
CA GLY A 174 -32.58 3.64 -2.73
C GLY A 174 -32.25 5.11 -3.02
N TYR A 175 -30.95 5.49 -3.06
CA TYR A 175 -30.58 6.81 -3.53
C TYR A 175 -30.80 6.91 -5.06
N GLU A 176 -31.26 8.08 -5.51
CA GLU A 176 -31.46 8.41 -6.92
C GLU A 176 -30.52 9.53 -7.38
N ARG A 177 -29.88 10.22 -6.43
CA ARG A 177 -28.91 11.30 -6.65
C ARG A 177 -27.57 10.90 -6.06
N PHE A 178 -26.50 11.15 -6.80
CA PHE A 178 -25.18 10.61 -6.47
C PHE A 178 -24.09 11.66 -6.52
N GLY A 179 -23.24 11.64 -5.49
CA GLY A 179 -22.05 12.45 -5.40
C GLY A 179 -20.79 11.61 -5.19
N ILE A 180 -19.64 12.21 -5.43
CA ILE A 180 -18.34 11.59 -5.16
C ILE A 180 -17.35 12.63 -4.59
N ILE A 181 -16.61 12.21 -3.57
CA ILE A 181 -15.41 12.90 -3.08
C ILE A 181 -14.22 12.08 -3.60
N THR A 182 -13.56 12.56 -4.65
CA THR A 182 -12.42 11.84 -5.23
C THR A 182 -11.16 12.03 -4.39
N GLY A 183 -10.22 11.09 -4.48
CA GLY A 183 -8.84 11.35 -4.08
C GLY A 183 -8.09 12.21 -5.12
N PRO A 184 -6.80 12.51 -4.89
CA PRO A 184 -5.98 13.24 -5.85
C PRO A 184 -5.89 12.48 -7.18
N LEU A 185 -6.42 13.06 -8.26
CA LEU A 185 -6.51 12.39 -9.57
C LEU A 185 -5.14 12.14 -10.25
N ILE A 186 -4.06 12.70 -9.70
CA ILE A 186 -2.69 12.30 -10.08
C ILE A 186 -2.36 10.87 -9.64
N LYS A 187 -3.07 10.33 -8.64
CA LYS A 187 -2.91 8.96 -8.17
C LYS A 187 -3.79 8.01 -8.97
N TRP A 188 -3.19 6.92 -9.42
CA TRP A 188 -3.87 5.97 -10.30
C TRP A 188 -5.07 5.28 -9.63
N GLU A 189 -4.94 4.91 -8.36
CA GLU A 189 -6.02 4.32 -7.58
C GLU A 189 -7.25 5.24 -7.44
N ALA A 190 -7.04 6.56 -7.32
CA ALA A 190 -8.14 7.52 -7.24
C ALA A 190 -8.95 7.54 -8.53
N ASN A 191 -8.27 7.52 -9.68
CA ASN A 191 -8.93 7.45 -10.99
C ASN A 191 -9.70 6.14 -11.18
N LEU A 192 -9.14 5.02 -10.74
CA LEU A 192 -9.80 3.72 -10.84
C LEU A 192 -11.04 3.64 -9.95
N ARG A 193 -10.98 4.12 -8.70
CA ARG A 193 -12.15 4.21 -7.79
C ARG A 193 -13.24 5.06 -8.41
N ARG A 194 -12.87 6.23 -8.93
CA ARG A 194 -13.80 7.14 -9.63
C ARG A 194 -14.44 6.48 -10.86
N ALA A 195 -13.65 5.86 -11.71
CA ALA A 195 -14.12 5.20 -12.92
C ALA A 195 -15.14 4.09 -12.61
N GLY A 196 -14.81 3.20 -11.66
CA GLY A 196 -15.73 2.12 -11.25
C GLY A 196 -17.07 2.65 -10.72
N TYR A 197 -17.02 3.72 -9.91
CA TYR A 197 -18.23 4.37 -9.39
C TYR A 197 -19.12 4.94 -10.51
N ILE A 198 -18.54 5.73 -11.40
CA ILE A 198 -19.26 6.35 -12.53
C ILE A 198 -19.82 5.30 -13.48
N ASP A 199 -19.07 4.27 -13.80
CA ASP A 199 -19.48 3.24 -14.75
C ASP A 199 -20.66 2.40 -14.23
N TYR A 200 -20.70 2.12 -12.91
CA TYR A 200 -21.87 1.46 -12.32
C TYR A 200 -23.11 2.34 -12.38
N LEU A 201 -23.00 3.62 -11.99
CA LEU A 201 -24.12 4.57 -12.06
C LEU A 201 -24.66 4.69 -13.49
N ARG A 202 -23.77 4.87 -14.46
CA ARG A 202 -24.14 4.94 -15.89
C ARG A 202 -24.87 3.69 -16.36
N LYS A 203 -24.41 2.50 -15.96
CA LYS A 203 -25.06 1.23 -16.26
C LYS A 203 -26.48 1.16 -15.71
N LYS A 204 -26.76 1.85 -14.60
CA LYS A 204 -28.08 1.90 -13.96
C LYS A 204 -28.94 3.08 -14.43
N GLY A 205 -28.44 3.91 -15.36
CA GLY A 205 -29.17 5.07 -15.90
C GLY A 205 -29.00 6.33 -15.05
N PHE A 206 -28.08 6.33 -14.08
CA PHE A 206 -27.76 7.47 -13.23
C PHE A 206 -26.46 8.17 -13.67
N GLN A 207 -26.25 9.37 -13.15
CA GLN A 207 -25.00 10.11 -13.30
C GLN A 207 -24.56 10.72 -11.96
N VAL A 208 -23.29 11.09 -11.88
CA VAL A 208 -22.78 11.88 -10.76
C VAL A 208 -23.24 13.32 -10.91
N GLU A 209 -23.98 13.83 -9.94
CA GLU A 209 -24.50 15.21 -9.93
C GLU A 209 -23.57 16.18 -9.21
N TRP A 210 -22.76 15.65 -8.29
CA TRP A 210 -21.79 16.42 -7.53
C TRP A 210 -20.48 15.69 -7.42
N GLU A 211 -19.38 16.38 -7.70
CA GLU A 211 -18.02 15.85 -7.59
C GLU A 211 -17.12 16.86 -6.90
N TYR A 212 -16.48 16.44 -5.81
CA TYR A 212 -15.48 17.22 -5.08
C TYR A 212 -14.10 16.56 -5.22
N HIS A 213 -13.07 17.36 -5.57
CA HIS A 213 -11.71 16.88 -5.71
C HIS A 213 -10.97 17.01 -4.39
N GLY A 214 -10.87 15.90 -3.67
CA GLY A 214 -10.19 15.82 -2.38
C GLY A 214 -8.72 15.41 -2.48
N ASP A 215 -8.06 15.36 -1.33
CA ASP A 215 -6.64 15.06 -1.18
C ASP A 215 -6.35 13.87 -0.23
N TYR A 216 -7.40 13.13 0.15
CA TYR A 216 -7.42 12.05 1.12
C TYR A 216 -7.40 12.50 2.59
N SER A 217 -7.23 13.78 2.91
CA SER A 217 -7.24 14.28 4.28
C SER A 217 -8.65 14.37 4.87
N PHE A 218 -8.73 14.33 6.19
CA PHE A 218 -9.97 14.59 6.95
C PHE A 218 -10.51 15.99 6.62
N GLN A 219 -9.64 17.01 6.60
CA GLN A 219 -9.97 18.40 6.29
C GLN A 219 -10.56 18.57 4.89
N SER A 220 -10.16 17.72 3.94
CA SER A 220 -10.75 17.73 2.61
C SER A 220 -12.19 17.22 2.62
N GLY A 221 -12.51 16.28 3.50
CA GLY A 221 -13.88 15.84 3.75
C GLY A 221 -14.76 16.93 4.36
N GLU A 222 -14.24 17.69 5.33
CA GLU A 222 -14.93 18.86 5.93
C GLU A 222 -15.29 19.90 4.86
N LYS A 223 -14.32 20.27 4.02
CA LYS A 223 -14.52 21.20 2.90
C LYS A 223 -15.51 20.69 1.87
N ALA A 224 -15.54 19.39 1.61
CA ALA A 224 -16.49 18.77 0.71
C ALA A 224 -17.93 18.93 1.20
N PHE A 225 -18.18 18.85 2.52
CA PHE A 225 -19.48 19.15 3.10
C PHE A 225 -19.83 20.64 2.92
N ASP A 226 -18.90 21.54 3.17
CA ASP A 226 -19.13 22.99 2.99
C ASP A 226 -19.49 23.34 1.56
N ASP A 227 -18.96 22.62 0.57
CA ASP A 227 -19.27 22.80 -0.84
C ASP A 227 -20.68 22.26 -1.18
N VAL A 228 -21.04 21.08 -0.66
CA VAL A 228 -22.32 20.42 -1.02
C VAL A 228 -23.52 20.92 -0.26
N LYS A 229 -23.35 21.52 0.94
CA LYS A 229 -24.45 21.92 1.83
C LYS A 229 -25.43 22.94 1.23
N GLN A 230 -25.03 23.64 0.17
CA GLN A 230 -25.87 24.57 -0.57
C GLN A 230 -26.74 23.88 -1.64
N GLN A 231 -26.52 22.59 -1.86
CA GLN A 231 -27.29 21.80 -2.83
C GLN A 231 -28.47 21.12 -2.15
N GLU A 232 -29.34 20.55 -2.98
CA GLU A 232 -30.45 19.74 -2.48
C GLU A 232 -29.93 18.50 -1.74
N LYS A 233 -30.59 18.20 -0.62
CA LYS A 233 -30.34 17.00 0.18
C LYS A 233 -30.70 15.72 -0.57
N ASN A 234 -30.58 14.57 0.09
CA ASN A 234 -30.89 13.25 -0.45
C ASN A 234 -29.87 12.76 -1.48
N LEU A 235 -28.59 12.91 -1.14
CA LEU A 235 -27.47 12.53 -2.00
C LEU A 235 -26.74 11.33 -1.41
N GLY A 236 -26.60 10.27 -2.21
CA GLY A 236 -25.71 9.13 -1.90
C GLY A 236 -24.27 9.45 -2.34
N ILE A 237 -23.34 9.53 -1.38
CA ILE A 237 -21.97 9.99 -1.61
C ILE A 237 -20.99 8.85 -1.43
N PHE A 238 -20.11 8.67 -2.41
CA PHE A 238 -18.91 7.85 -2.26
C PHE A 238 -17.70 8.75 -1.99
N ALA A 239 -17.03 8.53 -0.85
CA ALA A 239 -15.74 9.14 -0.55
C ALA A 239 -14.62 8.13 -0.84
N SER A 240 -13.62 8.54 -1.62
CA SER A 240 -12.56 7.67 -2.11
C SER A 240 -11.59 7.17 -1.02
N ASN A 241 -11.75 7.60 0.24
CA ASN A 241 -11.17 6.97 1.44
C ASN A 241 -12.00 7.26 2.67
N ASP A 242 -11.74 6.55 3.77
CA ASP A 242 -12.46 6.71 5.04
C ASP A 242 -12.18 8.05 5.72
N GLN A 243 -10.98 8.61 5.58
CA GLN A 243 -10.62 9.90 6.22
C GLN A 243 -11.49 11.05 5.69
N MET A 244 -11.67 11.14 4.37
CA MET A 244 -12.58 12.14 3.79
C MET A 244 -14.03 11.85 4.14
N ALA A 245 -14.44 10.57 4.16
CA ALA A 245 -15.78 10.19 4.59
C ALA A 245 -16.06 10.63 6.01
N LEU A 246 -15.12 10.46 6.94
CA LEU A 246 -15.24 10.86 8.33
C LEU A 246 -15.24 12.39 8.51
N GLY A 247 -14.42 13.12 7.75
CA GLY A 247 -14.43 14.58 7.74
C GLY A 247 -15.77 15.13 7.27
N PHE A 248 -16.31 14.60 6.18
CA PHE A 248 -17.65 14.94 5.71
C PHE A 248 -18.72 14.61 6.75
N LEU A 249 -18.72 13.41 7.30
CA LEU A 249 -19.65 12.95 8.33
C LEU A 249 -19.62 13.86 9.57
N HIS A 250 -18.42 14.18 10.05
CA HIS A 250 -18.22 15.05 11.21
C HIS A 250 -18.89 16.41 11.01
N THR A 251 -18.54 17.10 9.93
CA THR A 251 -19.03 18.44 9.65
C THR A 251 -20.53 18.46 9.33
N ALA A 252 -21.03 17.42 8.65
CA ALA A 252 -22.46 17.27 8.40
C ALA A 252 -23.28 17.21 9.70
N LEU A 253 -22.84 16.40 10.65
CA LEU A 253 -23.49 16.23 11.95
C LEU A 253 -23.42 17.53 12.80
N GLU A 254 -22.27 18.21 12.81
CA GLU A 254 -22.10 19.50 13.51
C GLU A 254 -23.03 20.59 12.94
N ASN A 255 -23.34 20.52 11.64
CA ASN A 255 -24.28 21.45 10.99
C ASN A 255 -25.75 20.97 11.05
N GLY A 256 -26.06 19.97 11.86
CA GLY A 256 -27.42 19.47 12.07
C GLY A 256 -27.99 18.65 10.92
N SER A 257 -27.17 18.23 9.96
CA SER A 257 -27.57 17.28 8.91
C SER A 257 -27.67 15.86 9.48
N THR A 258 -28.55 15.06 8.92
CA THR A 258 -28.72 13.66 9.31
C THR A 258 -28.01 12.72 8.34
N ILE A 259 -27.29 11.74 8.88
CA ILE A 259 -26.70 10.65 8.10
C ILE A 259 -27.22 9.33 8.70
N PRO A 260 -27.90 8.51 7.90
CA PRO A 260 -28.07 8.54 6.43
C PRO A 260 -29.30 9.29 5.90
N GLY A 261 -29.92 10.20 6.63
CA GLY A 261 -31.15 10.89 6.21
C GLY A 261 -30.93 11.89 5.07
N ASP A 262 -30.21 12.99 5.35
CA ASP A 262 -29.92 14.03 4.36
C ASP A 262 -28.87 13.58 3.34
N TYR A 263 -27.87 12.82 3.80
CA TYR A 263 -26.79 12.27 2.99
C TYR A 263 -26.51 10.82 3.39
N GLY A 264 -26.39 9.92 2.40
CA GLY A 264 -25.73 8.62 2.60
C GLY A 264 -24.26 8.75 2.28
N ILE A 265 -23.39 8.06 3.04
CA ILE A 265 -21.97 8.07 2.75
C ILE A 265 -21.35 6.69 2.86
N VAL A 266 -20.51 6.36 1.87
CA VAL A 266 -19.69 5.15 1.81
C VAL A 266 -18.24 5.57 1.67
N GLY A 267 -17.38 5.06 2.55
CA GLY A 267 -15.93 5.26 2.51
C GLY A 267 -15.19 4.17 1.75
N TYR A 268 -13.88 4.18 1.89
CA TYR A 268 -12.96 3.21 1.30
C TYR A 268 -11.78 3.00 2.26
N ASP A 269 -11.28 1.78 2.38
CA ASP A 269 -10.19 1.24 3.18
C ASP A 269 -10.65 0.47 4.44
N ASN A 270 -11.85 0.74 5.00
CA ASN A 270 -12.40 0.12 6.20
C ASN A 270 -11.49 0.29 7.43
N MET A 271 -10.99 1.49 7.65
CA MET A 271 -10.08 1.81 8.74
C MET A 271 -10.75 1.77 10.12
N PRO A 272 -9.97 1.59 11.21
CA PRO A 272 -10.48 1.47 12.58
C PRO A 272 -11.41 2.61 13.02
N TYR A 273 -11.10 3.87 12.69
CA TYR A 273 -11.94 5.01 13.08
C TYR A 273 -13.35 4.95 12.52
N GLY A 274 -13.53 4.43 11.29
CA GLY A 274 -14.85 4.23 10.71
C GLY A 274 -15.75 3.25 11.48
N ARG A 275 -15.17 2.37 12.29
CA ARG A 275 -15.89 1.38 13.11
C ARG A 275 -16.36 1.94 14.45
N ILE A 276 -15.68 2.95 15.00
CA ILE A 276 -15.96 3.54 16.31
C ILE A 276 -16.71 4.86 16.23
N TYR A 277 -16.64 5.55 15.10
CA TYR A 277 -17.38 6.79 14.86
C TYR A 277 -18.91 6.54 14.85
N TYR A 278 -19.73 7.56 15.15
CA TYR A 278 -21.18 7.42 15.12
C TYR A 278 -21.80 8.46 14.16
N PRO A 279 -22.66 8.02 13.23
CA PRO A 279 -22.98 6.64 12.86
C PRO A 279 -21.77 5.91 12.28
N LYS A 280 -21.68 4.59 12.49
CA LYS A 280 -20.58 3.74 12.00
C LYS A 280 -20.51 3.77 10.48
N LEU A 281 -19.35 4.07 9.93
CA LEU A 281 -19.11 4.25 8.50
C LEU A 281 -19.17 2.91 7.74
N SER A 282 -20.02 2.86 6.71
CA SER A 282 -19.99 1.82 5.67
C SER A 282 -18.82 2.08 4.74
N SER A 283 -18.05 1.06 4.40
CA SER A 283 -16.80 1.26 3.70
C SER A 283 -16.44 0.06 2.81
N ILE A 284 -15.69 0.30 1.76
CA ILE A 284 -15.03 -0.75 0.98
C ILE A 284 -13.83 -1.25 1.79
N ASN A 285 -13.79 -2.53 2.05
CA ASN A 285 -12.74 -3.18 2.81
C ASN A 285 -11.56 -3.56 1.92
N THR A 286 -10.38 -3.15 2.33
CA THR A 286 -9.09 -3.56 1.81
C THR A 286 -8.38 -4.42 2.85
N ASN A 287 -8.05 -5.66 2.50
CA ASN A 287 -7.37 -6.58 3.42
C ASN A 287 -5.85 -6.34 3.38
N LEU A 288 -5.36 -5.46 4.27
CA LEU A 288 -3.94 -5.10 4.33
C LEU A 288 -3.03 -6.28 4.71
N ASP A 289 -3.53 -7.26 5.46
CA ASP A 289 -2.79 -8.48 5.78
C ASP A 289 -2.54 -9.32 4.53
N GLU A 290 -3.58 -9.51 3.70
CA GLU A 290 -3.48 -10.23 2.43
C GLU A 290 -2.53 -9.51 1.44
N LEU A 291 -2.55 -8.17 1.43
CA LEU A 291 -1.59 -7.37 0.66
C LEU A 291 -0.16 -7.60 1.12
N ALA A 292 0.07 -7.54 2.43
CA ALA A 292 1.40 -7.75 3.01
C ALA A 292 1.90 -9.18 2.75
N GLU A 293 1.08 -10.20 3.00
CA GLU A 293 1.41 -11.60 2.74
C GLU A 293 1.75 -11.82 1.27
N SER A 294 0.90 -11.38 0.35
CA SER A 294 1.11 -11.54 -1.09
C SER A 294 2.40 -10.85 -1.58
N ALA A 295 2.69 -9.65 -1.08
CA ALA A 295 3.90 -8.91 -1.44
C ALA A 295 5.18 -9.58 -0.90
N LEU A 296 5.14 -10.07 0.35
CA LEU A 296 6.25 -10.78 0.97
C LEU A 296 6.51 -12.12 0.28
N ASP A 297 5.48 -12.90 -0.01
CA ASP A 297 5.59 -14.18 -0.71
C ASP A 297 6.19 -14.01 -2.10
N TYR A 298 5.77 -12.98 -2.83
CA TYR A 298 6.37 -12.66 -4.12
C TYR A 298 7.86 -12.35 -3.99
N LEU A 299 8.26 -11.51 -3.02
CA LEU A 299 9.67 -11.17 -2.80
C LEU A 299 10.50 -12.37 -2.35
N ILE A 300 9.98 -13.19 -1.44
CA ILE A 300 10.64 -14.43 -1.00
C ILE A 300 10.89 -15.35 -2.20
N ASN A 301 9.90 -15.51 -3.08
CA ASN A 301 10.04 -16.30 -4.30
C ASN A 301 11.11 -15.73 -5.25
N LEU A 302 11.15 -14.40 -5.43
CA LEU A 302 12.21 -13.75 -6.22
C LEU A 302 13.60 -13.95 -5.64
N ILE A 303 13.72 -13.93 -4.31
CA ILE A 303 14.99 -14.11 -3.60
C ILE A 303 15.45 -15.58 -3.70
N LYS A 304 14.56 -16.53 -3.46
CA LYS A 304 14.86 -17.97 -3.47
C LYS A 304 15.06 -18.54 -4.86
N ASN A 305 14.38 -18.02 -5.88
CA ASN A 305 14.37 -18.59 -7.23
C ASN A 305 15.15 -17.74 -8.23
N LYS A 306 16.33 -18.22 -8.67
CA LYS A 306 17.20 -17.52 -9.63
C LYS A 306 16.52 -17.21 -10.97
N ASN A 307 15.60 -18.07 -11.41
CA ASN A 307 14.90 -17.91 -12.69
C ASN A 307 13.74 -16.92 -12.58
N ALA A 308 13.20 -16.67 -11.40
CA ALA A 308 12.11 -15.72 -11.19
C ALA A 308 12.48 -14.27 -11.61
N LYS A 309 13.76 -13.90 -11.52
CA LYS A 309 14.26 -12.58 -11.94
C LYS A 309 14.11 -12.28 -13.44
N LYS A 310 13.83 -13.29 -14.26
CA LYS A 310 13.59 -13.16 -15.71
C LYS A 310 12.10 -13.06 -16.07
N ILE A 311 11.21 -13.18 -15.09
CA ILE A 311 9.75 -13.08 -15.29
C ILE A 311 9.41 -11.63 -15.64
N LYS A 312 8.55 -11.46 -16.66
CA LYS A 312 8.01 -10.15 -17.00
C LYS A 312 7.18 -9.62 -15.82
N PRO A 313 7.24 -8.32 -15.53
CA PRO A 313 6.38 -7.73 -14.53
C PRO A 313 4.89 -8.00 -14.81
N THR A 314 4.13 -8.26 -13.76
CA THR A 314 2.69 -8.52 -13.80
C THR A 314 1.97 -7.65 -12.79
N THR A 315 0.68 -7.44 -12.99
CA THR A 315 -0.20 -6.81 -12.00
C THR A 315 -1.15 -7.86 -11.44
N THR A 316 -1.16 -8.01 -10.14
CA THR A 316 -2.11 -8.82 -9.38
C THR A 316 -3.08 -7.89 -8.67
N LEU A 317 -4.37 -8.07 -8.91
CA LEU A 317 -5.43 -7.32 -8.24
C LEU A 317 -6.00 -8.18 -7.12
N LEU A 318 -5.89 -7.71 -5.88
CA LEU A 318 -6.49 -8.34 -4.72
C LEU A 318 -7.97 -7.92 -4.63
N PRO A 319 -8.86 -8.86 -4.25
CA PRO A 319 -10.27 -8.56 -4.17
C PRO A 319 -10.56 -7.56 -3.05
N VAL A 320 -11.62 -6.79 -3.25
CA VAL A 320 -12.20 -5.92 -2.24
C VAL A 320 -13.65 -6.30 -2.01
N ASN A 321 -14.15 -6.04 -0.82
CA ASN A 321 -15.56 -6.28 -0.48
C ASN A 321 -16.13 -5.09 0.29
N ILE A 322 -17.46 -5.06 0.42
CA ILE A 322 -18.13 -4.00 1.16
C ILE A 322 -18.41 -4.42 2.59
N VAL A 323 -18.26 -3.48 3.52
CA VAL A 323 -18.69 -3.62 4.92
C VAL A 323 -19.79 -2.62 5.17
N GLU A 324 -21.00 -3.12 5.20
CA GLU A 324 -22.20 -2.34 5.46
C GLU A 324 -22.33 -2.01 6.94
N ARG A 325 -22.61 -0.73 7.26
CA ARG A 325 -22.85 -0.26 8.62
C ARG A 325 -24.05 0.69 8.65
N LYS A 326 -23.89 1.93 9.13
CA LYS A 326 -25.03 2.81 9.46
C LYS A 326 -25.12 4.08 8.61
N THR A 327 -24.22 4.29 7.67
CA THR A 327 -24.13 5.56 6.93
C THR A 327 -24.71 5.53 5.52
N HIS A 328 -25.28 4.40 5.05
CA HIS A 328 -25.72 4.25 3.65
C HIS A 328 -27.20 3.97 3.48
N TYR A 329 -27.95 3.65 4.54
CA TYR A 329 -29.37 3.36 4.42
C TYR A 329 -30.19 4.61 4.13
N TYR A 330 -31.03 4.57 3.10
CA TYR A 330 -32.00 5.62 2.82
C TYR A 330 -33.25 5.42 3.66
N ASN A 331 -33.58 6.40 4.54
CA ASN A 331 -34.76 6.33 5.43
C ASN A 331 -36.11 6.52 4.73
N GLY A 332 -36.16 6.59 3.40
CA GLY A 332 -37.41 6.72 2.62
C GLY A 332 -38.27 5.45 2.61
N GLN A 333 -37.76 4.34 3.12
CA GLN A 333 -38.53 3.10 3.31
C GLN A 333 -38.52 2.74 4.79
N ASN A 334 -39.43 3.32 5.55
CA ASN A 334 -39.81 2.79 6.86
C ASN A 334 -40.47 1.41 6.64
N HIS A 335 -39.77 0.38 7.05
CA HIS A 335 -40.38 -0.90 7.37
C HIS A 335 -40.22 -1.21 8.85
#